data_f580649f688cdabfb7501b6fb4ff0e9c
#
_entry.id   f580649f688cdabfb7501b6fb4ff0e9c
#
_cell.length_a   1.000
_cell.length_b   1.000
_cell.length_c   1.000
_cell.angle_alpha   90.00
_cell.angle_beta   90.00
_cell.angle_gamma   90.00
#
_symmetry.space_group_name_H-M   'P 1'
#
loop_
_entity.id
_entity.type
_entity.pdbx_description
1 polymer ?
#
loop_
_entity_poly.entity_id
_entity_poly.type
_entity_poly.pdbx_seq_one_letter_code
_entity_poly.pdbx_strand_id
1 'polypeptide(L)'
;PSKTEQRLYGELLRTLPPTEQKDISNTAQQNISDTVKIISTEIIECSSHLRALSLIENRALLLQQNQDFFLLSLEKLQRLQWQLALKQIYIEQQPLLIPIVFRLTESQFQAWQHHSADFKKIGFEFIENQAQLRLTLNKVPSVLRTQNLQKCVMAMLTRDEHSSPFLTALCAQLECKTFNALADALNLLSETERLLTQTNRTAFTQLLKPVNWQPLLDEI
;
A
#
# COMPACT_ATOMS: atom_id res chain seq x y z
N PRO A 1 23.83 -8.57 -39.83
CA PRO A 1 22.38 -8.39 -39.74
C PRO A 1 21.76 -8.64 -41.12
N SER A 2 20.74 -9.49 -41.13
CA SER A 2 20.11 -9.90 -42.41
C SER A 2 19.29 -8.72 -42.99
N LYS A 3 19.17 -8.68 -44.33
CA LYS A 3 18.38 -7.65 -45.05
C LYS A 3 16.93 -7.52 -44.54
N THR A 4 16.42 -8.55 -43.90
CA THR A 4 15.07 -8.59 -43.30
C THR A 4 14.97 -7.79 -41.99
N GLU A 5 16.02 -7.77 -41.18
CA GLU A 5 16.05 -7.00 -39.92
C GLU A 5 16.16 -5.50 -40.20
N GLN A 6 16.93 -5.09 -41.20
CA GLN A 6 17.04 -3.68 -41.58
C GLN A 6 15.71 -3.11 -42.13
N ARG A 7 14.87 -3.96 -42.76
CA ARG A 7 13.55 -3.55 -43.27
C ARG A 7 12.56 -3.33 -42.10
N LEU A 8 12.59 -4.18 -41.11
CA LEU A 8 11.75 -4.07 -39.88
C LEU A 8 12.06 -2.80 -39.08
N TYR A 9 13.34 -2.44 -38.93
CA TYR A 9 13.76 -1.21 -38.25
C TYR A 9 13.36 0.05 -39.05
N GLY A 10 13.35 -0.02 -40.40
CA GLY A 10 12.93 1.09 -41.24
C GLY A 10 11.42 1.38 -41.20
N GLU A 11 10.59 0.38 -40.93
CA GLU A 11 9.14 0.55 -40.76
C GLU A 11 8.77 1.13 -39.39
N LEU A 12 9.50 0.78 -38.34
CA LEU A 12 9.28 1.30 -36.99
C LEU A 12 9.63 2.80 -36.85
N LEU A 13 10.46 3.33 -37.72
CA LEU A 13 10.89 4.76 -37.71
C LEU A 13 10.07 5.66 -38.62
N ARG A 14 9.04 5.15 -39.33
CA ARG A 14 8.12 6.00 -40.09
C ARG A 14 7.12 6.65 -39.13
N THR A 15 7.42 7.89 -38.76
CA THR A 15 6.48 8.82 -38.15
C THR A 15 5.27 9.03 -39.08
N LEU A 16 4.07 8.90 -38.55
CA LEU A 16 2.83 9.22 -39.24
C LEU A 16 2.84 10.68 -39.72
N PRO A 17 2.35 10.97 -40.92
CA PRO A 17 2.28 12.34 -41.44
C PRO A 17 1.29 13.18 -40.62
N PRO A 18 1.52 14.50 -40.48
CA PRO A 18 0.60 15.39 -39.79
C PRO A 18 -0.73 15.49 -40.54
N THR A 19 -1.81 15.25 -39.81
CA THR A 19 -3.18 15.42 -40.33
C THR A 19 -3.45 16.90 -40.49
N GLU A 20 -3.78 17.30 -41.73
CA GLU A 20 -4.18 18.64 -42.09
C GLU A 20 -5.40 19.10 -41.28
N GLN A 21 -5.27 20.26 -40.65
CA GLN A 21 -6.38 21.02 -40.10
C GLN A 21 -7.24 21.58 -41.25
N LYS A 22 -8.46 21.09 -41.37
CA LYS A 22 -9.51 21.76 -42.16
C LYS A 22 -10.24 22.73 -41.23
N ASP A 23 -10.07 24.01 -41.52
CA ASP A 23 -10.93 25.08 -41.05
C ASP A 23 -12.38 24.82 -41.43
N ILE A 24 -13.25 24.72 -40.46
CA ILE A 24 -14.71 24.90 -40.64
C ILE A 24 -15.11 25.98 -39.63
N SER A 25 -15.19 27.20 -40.18
CA SER A 25 -15.80 28.35 -39.51
C SER A 25 -17.32 28.24 -39.53
N ASN A 26 -17.92 28.58 -38.37
CA ASN A 26 -19.27 29.16 -38.20
C ASN A 26 -20.49 28.40 -38.70
N THR A 27 -21.26 27.79 -37.82
CA THR A 27 -22.69 28.07 -37.55
C THR A 27 -23.24 27.00 -36.62
N ALA A 28 -23.48 27.33 -35.37
CA ALA A 28 -24.54 26.82 -34.49
C ALA A 28 -24.18 27.07 -33.02
N GLN A 29 -24.21 28.34 -32.61
CA GLN A 29 -24.53 28.69 -31.24
C GLN A 29 -26.05 28.53 -31.12
N GLN A 30 -26.47 27.58 -30.33
CA GLN A 30 -27.67 27.53 -29.50
C GLN A 30 -28.04 26.07 -29.25
N ASN A 31 -28.17 25.73 -27.96
CA ASN A 31 -28.70 24.47 -27.39
C ASN A 31 -27.71 23.43 -26.86
N ILE A 32 -26.68 23.85 -26.08
CA ILE A 32 -25.98 22.95 -25.14
C ILE A 32 -25.80 23.67 -23.78
N SER A 33 -26.84 24.27 -23.22
CA SER A 33 -26.76 24.88 -21.89
C SER A 33 -27.51 24.11 -20.80
N ASP A 34 -28.30 23.11 -21.13
CA ASP A 34 -29.19 22.46 -20.16
C ASP A 34 -28.81 20.99 -19.80
N THR A 35 -27.83 20.40 -20.49
CA THR A 35 -27.46 19.00 -20.20
C THR A 35 -26.14 18.85 -19.41
N VAL A 36 -25.41 19.95 -19.18
CA VAL A 36 -24.14 19.91 -18.43
C VAL A 36 -24.34 20.18 -16.92
N LYS A 37 -25.56 20.52 -16.50
CA LYS A 37 -25.85 20.88 -15.11
C LYS A 37 -26.28 19.72 -14.19
N ILE A 38 -26.42 18.50 -14.71
CA ILE A 38 -26.88 17.34 -13.91
C ILE A 38 -25.75 16.32 -13.60
N ILE A 39 -24.56 16.47 -14.20
CA ILE A 39 -23.44 15.54 -13.94
C ILE A 39 -22.41 16.12 -12.94
N SER A 40 -22.60 17.37 -12.51
CA SER A 40 -21.63 18.03 -11.62
C SER A 40 -21.96 17.95 -10.14
N THR A 41 -23.00 17.22 -9.72
CA THR A 41 -23.46 17.28 -8.32
C THR A 41 -23.25 15.98 -7.53
N GLU A 42 -22.67 14.93 -8.13
CA GLU A 42 -22.45 13.66 -7.43
C GLU A 42 -20.99 13.19 -7.32
N ILE A 43 -20.00 14.01 -7.70
CA ILE A 43 -18.57 13.69 -7.51
C ILE A 43 -17.89 14.75 -6.61
N ILE A 44 -18.61 15.31 -5.67
CA ILE A 44 -18.00 16.17 -4.65
C ILE A 44 -18.38 15.61 -3.28
N GLU A 45 -17.88 14.41 -2.99
CA GLU A 45 -17.69 14.04 -1.59
C GLU A 45 -16.45 13.19 -1.44
N CYS A 46 -15.52 13.74 -0.64
CA CYS A 46 -14.38 13.10 -0.01
C CYS A 46 -13.07 12.96 -0.79
N SER A 47 -12.56 14.04 -1.32
CA SER A 47 -11.13 14.27 -1.15
C SER A 47 -10.97 15.37 -0.09
N SER A 48 -10.90 14.97 1.18
CA SER A 48 -10.25 15.80 2.18
C SER A 48 -8.81 15.98 1.72
N HIS A 49 -8.53 17.07 1.02
CA HIS A 49 -7.22 17.32 0.40
C HIS A 49 -6.19 17.53 1.52
N LEU A 50 -5.66 16.42 2.04
CA LEU A 50 -4.50 16.44 2.88
C LEU A 50 -3.30 16.80 1.98
N ARG A 51 -2.76 17.97 2.18
CA ARG A 51 -1.54 18.43 1.49
C ARG A 51 -0.34 18.10 2.36
N ALA A 52 0.58 17.29 1.90
CA ALA A 52 1.84 17.08 2.59
C ALA A 52 2.78 18.25 2.32
N LEU A 53 3.31 18.81 3.40
CA LEU A 53 4.19 19.97 3.37
C LEU A 53 5.66 19.57 3.51
N SER A 54 5.97 18.68 4.44
CA SER A 54 7.36 18.35 4.76
C SER A 54 7.47 16.97 5.41
N LEU A 55 8.65 16.38 5.27
CA LEU A 55 9.10 15.20 6.00
C LEU A 55 9.87 15.66 7.23
N ILE A 56 9.39 15.29 8.43
CA ILE A 56 9.97 15.67 9.70
C ILE A 56 10.81 14.52 10.24
N GLU A 57 12.10 14.74 10.45
CA GLU A 57 13.08 13.79 11.00
C GLU A 57 13.02 12.38 10.36
N ASN A 58 12.66 12.28 9.09
CA ASN A 58 12.48 11.02 8.37
C ASN A 58 11.48 10.03 9.03
N ARG A 59 10.63 10.53 9.95
CA ARG A 59 9.74 9.74 10.81
C ARG A 59 8.27 10.09 10.68
N ALA A 60 7.97 11.35 10.32
CA ALA A 60 6.60 11.83 10.22
C ALA A 60 6.40 12.76 9.03
N LEU A 61 5.18 12.78 8.46
CA LEU A 61 4.74 13.79 7.52
C LEU A 61 4.02 14.91 8.26
N LEU A 62 4.38 16.15 7.95
CA LEU A 62 3.57 17.32 8.26
C LEU A 62 2.54 17.49 7.15
N LEU A 63 1.28 17.40 7.51
CA LEU A 63 0.14 17.51 6.61
C LEU A 63 -0.68 18.76 6.94
N GLN A 64 -1.26 19.36 5.92
CA GLN A 64 -2.20 20.48 6.04
C GLN A 64 -3.56 20.07 5.46
N GLN A 65 -4.62 20.41 6.18
CA GLN A 65 -6.00 20.32 5.72
C GLN A 65 -6.70 21.62 6.06
N ASN A 66 -7.07 22.40 5.06
CA ASN A 66 -7.57 23.76 5.23
C ASN A 66 -6.58 24.63 6.02
N GLN A 67 -6.94 25.06 7.23
CA GLN A 67 -6.10 25.84 8.15
C GLN A 67 -5.45 24.98 9.25
N ASP A 68 -5.81 23.71 9.34
CA ASP A 68 -5.32 22.79 10.36
C ASP A 68 -4.07 22.05 9.90
N PHE A 69 -3.20 21.77 10.85
CA PHE A 69 -1.96 21.01 10.61
C PHE A 69 -1.97 19.72 11.42
N PHE A 70 -1.42 18.67 10.81
CA PHE A 70 -1.37 17.33 11.40
C PHE A 70 0.01 16.72 11.24
N LEU A 71 0.44 15.94 12.22
CA LEU A 71 1.56 15.05 12.11
C LEU A 71 1.08 13.62 11.91
N LEU A 72 1.60 12.96 10.89
CA LEU A 72 1.32 11.57 10.56
C LEU A 72 2.59 10.73 10.70
N SER A 73 2.63 9.81 11.65
CA SER A 73 3.75 8.88 11.82
C SER A 73 3.85 7.92 10.64
N LEU A 74 5.01 7.88 9.97
CA LEU A 74 5.26 6.99 8.84
C LEU A 74 5.32 5.52 9.25
N GLU A 75 5.82 5.23 10.44
CA GLU A 75 5.80 3.86 10.98
C GLU A 75 4.37 3.34 11.14
N LYS A 76 3.50 4.15 11.76
CA LYS A 76 2.09 3.78 11.96
C LYS A 76 1.35 3.66 10.63
N LEU A 77 1.68 4.54 9.67
CA LEU A 77 1.11 4.50 8.34
C LEU A 77 1.50 3.22 7.59
N GLN A 78 2.77 2.80 7.65
CA GLN A 78 3.24 1.53 7.07
C GLN A 78 2.50 0.33 7.67
N ARG A 79 2.35 0.30 9.00
CA ARG A 79 1.62 -0.77 9.68
C ARG A 79 0.15 -0.82 9.25
N LEU A 80 -0.48 0.34 9.11
CA LEU A 80 -1.86 0.44 8.60
C LEU A 80 -1.94 -0.06 7.14
N GLN A 81 -1.02 0.36 6.28
CA GLN A 81 -0.96 -0.09 4.88
C GLN A 81 -0.90 -1.62 4.79
N TRP A 82 -0.01 -2.27 5.56
CA TRP A 82 0.08 -3.74 5.57
C TRP A 82 -1.21 -4.39 6.06
N GLN A 83 -1.81 -3.85 7.14
CA GLN A 83 -3.09 -4.37 7.63
C GLN A 83 -4.20 -4.26 6.59
N LEU A 84 -4.27 -3.15 5.86
CA LEU A 84 -5.25 -2.94 4.79
C LEU A 84 -4.99 -3.85 3.59
N ALA A 85 -3.74 -3.98 3.17
CA ALA A 85 -3.36 -4.83 2.04
C ALA A 85 -3.65 -6.32 2.32
N LEU A 86 -3.36 -6.78 3.54
CA LEU A 86 -3.59 -8.17 3.95
C LEU A 86 -5.05 -8.50 4.33
N LYS A 87 -5.94 -7.49 4.35
CA LYS A 87 -7.38 -7.65 4.53
C LYS A 87 -8.16 -7.62 3.21
N GLN A 88 -7.50 -7.41 2.08
CA GLN A 88 -8.17 -7.38 0.79
C GLN A 88 -8.80 -8.74 0.46
N ILE A 89 -9.89 -8.73 -0.31
CA ILE A 89 -10.57 -9.94 -0.78
C ILE A 89 -9.63 -10.79 -1.64
N TYR A 90 -8.81 -10.11 -2.46
CA TYR A 90 -7.78 -10.74 -3.27
C TYR A 90 -6.41 -10.23 -2.82
N ILE A 91 -5.57 -11.15 -2.34
CA ILE A 91 -4.19 -10.87 -1.93
C ILE A 91 -3.28 -11.46 -2.99
N GLU A 92 -2.52 -10.60 -3.65
CA GLU A 92 -1.52 -11.02 -4.61
C GLU A 92 -0.41 -11.79 -3.90
N GLN A 93 -0.16 -13.03 -4.37
CA GLN A 93 0.88 -13.90 -3.86
C GLN A 93 2.06 -13.95 -4.81
N GLN A 94 3.26 -14.01 -4.26
CA GLN A 94 4.48 -14.22 -5.03
C GLN A 94 5.21 -15.48 -4.56
N PRO A 95 5.64 -16.34 -5.49
CA PRO A 95 6.49 -17.47 -5.16
C PRO A 95 7.86 -16.97 -4.71
N LEU A 96 8.44 -17.64 -3.72
CA LEU A 96 9.82 -17.44 -3.34
C LEU A 96 10.73 -18.18 -4.32
N LEU A 97 11.79 -17.51 -4.78
CA LEU A 97 12.79 -18.14 -5.64
C LEU A 97 13.49 -19.31 -4.93
N ILE A 98 13.73 -19.14 -3.63
CA ILE A 98 14.27 -20.16 -2.75
C ILE A 98 13.28 -20.32 -1.60
N PRO A 99 12.62 -21.48 -1.45
CA PRO A 99 11.73 -21.77 -0.34
C PRO A 99 12.46 -21.64 1.01
N ILE A 100 11.77 -21.11 2.01
CA ILE A 100 12.31 -20.99 3.37
C ILE A 100 11.87 -22.21 4.17
N VAL A 101 12.85 -22.95 4.71
CA VAL A 101 12.59 -24.16 5.50
C VAL A 101 12.75 -23.86 6.99
N PHE A 102 11.70 -24.12 7.74
CA PHE A 102 11.68 -24.03 9.20
C PHE A 102 11.74 -25.43 9.81
N ARG A 103 12.65 -25.63 10.75
CA ARG A 103 12.66 -26.79 11.65
C ARG A 103 12.06 -26.38 12.96
N LEU A 104 10.95 -26.97 13.34
CA LEU A 104 10.17 -26.57 14.50
C LEU A 104 10.40 -27.54 15.66
N THR A 105 10.20 -27.04 16.87
CA THR A 105 9.97 -27.88 18.04
C THR A 105 8.52 -28.36 18.04
N GLU A 106 8.21 -29.35 18.89
CA GLU A 106 6.84 -29.86 19.05
C GLU A 106 5.86 -28.72 19.42
N SER A 107 6.24 -27.86 20.39
CA SER A 107 5.42 -26.72 20.81
C SER A 107 5.17 -25.71 19.66
N GLN A 108 6.22 -25.41 18.88
CA GLN A 108 6.08 -24.53 17.71
C GLN A 108 5.21 -25.14 16.62
N PHE A 109 5.27 -26.46 16.44
CA PHE A 109 4.41 -27.14 15.47
C PHE A 109 2.95 -27.15 15.92
N GLN A 110 2.67 -27.28 17.22
CA GLN A 110 1.33 -27.10 17.77
C GLN A 110 0.81 -25.67 17.54
N ALA A 111 1.65 -24.64 17.83
CA ALA A 111 1.31 -23.25 17.53
C ALA A 111 1.05 -23.04 16.03
N TRP A 112 1.83 -23.69 15.14
CA TRP A 112 1.56 -23.69 13.70
C TRP A 112 0.18 -24.23 13.37
N GLN A 113 -0.21 -25.37 13.93
CA GLN A 113 -1.53 -25.96 13.66
C GLN A 113 -2.66 -24.99 14.02
N HIS A 114 -2.54 -24.22 15.10
CA HIS A 114 -3.51 -23.19 15.48
C HIS A 114 -3.54 -22.04 14.50
N HIS A 115 -2.39 -21.59 13.98
CA HIS A 115 -2.28 -20.40 13.14
C HIS A 115 -2.24 -20.66 11.63
N SER A 116 -2.21 -21.93 11.21
CA SER A 116 -2.09 -22.31 9.78
C SER A 116 -3.19 -21.70 8.91
N ALA A 117 -4.42 -21.68 9.41
CA ALA A 117 -5.57 -21.08 8.72
C ALA A 117 -5.43 -19.56 8.59
N ASP A 118 -4.92 -18.88 9.62
CA ASP A 118 -4.68 -17.44 9.59
C ASP A 118 -3.60 -17.07 8.59
N PHE A 119 -2.49 -17.81 8.55
CA PHE A 119 -1.44 -17.62 7.55
C PHE A 119 -1.97 -17.80 6.13
N LYS A 120 -2.74 -18.86 5.90
CA LYS A 120 -3.37 -19.12 4.59
C LYS A 120 -4.32 -18.01 4.17
N LYS A 121 -5.13 -17.51 5.11
CA LYS A 121 -6.10 -16.43 4.87
C LYS A 121 -5.43 -15.14 4.40
N ILE A 122 -4.25 -14.82 4.90
CA ILE A 122 -3.49 -13.64 4.51
C ILE A 122 -2.51 -13.88 3.36
N GLY A 123 -2.59 -15.04 2.68
CA GLY A 123 -1.88 -15.31 1.44
C GLY A 123 -0.51 -15.96 1.59
N PHE A 124 -0.17 -16.58 2.72
CA PHE A 124 1.00 -17.44 2.82
C PHE A 124 0.68 -18.86 2.33
N GLU A 125 1.62 -19.48 1.63
CA GLU A 125 1.53 -20.89 1.22
C GLU A 125 2.69 -21.69 1.80
N PHE A 126 2.33 -22.63 2.69
CA PHE A 126 3.27 -23.53 3.32
C PHE A 126 3.03 -24.97 2.89
N ILE A 127 4.10 -25.76 2.83
CA ILE A 127 4.06 -27.21 2.79
C ILE A 127 4.53 -27.70 4.14
N GLU A 128 3.71 -28.52 4.79
CA GLU A 128 4.03 -29.11 6.10
C GLU A 128 4.51 -30.56 5.96
N ASN A 129 5.47 -30.93 6.82
CA ASN A 129 5.90 -32.29 7.03
C ASN A 129 5.91 -32.57 8.53
N GLN A 130 4.80 -33.12 9.03
CA GLN A 130 4.59 -33.41 10.44
C GLN A 130 5.61 -34.41 11.00
N ALA A 131 5.95 -35.45 10.23
CA ALA A 131 6.90 -36.48 10.68
C ALA A 131 8.31 -35.92 10.94
N GLN A 132 8.67 -34.81 10.30
CA GLN A 132 9.96 -34.15 10.45
C GLN A 132 9.88 -32.83 11.22
N LEU A 133 8.71 -32.46 11.72
CA LEU A 133 8.43 -31.15 12.33
C LEU A 133 8.97 -29.98 11.47
N ARG A 134 8.68 -30.03 10.18
CA ARG A 134 9.22 -29.11 9.18
C ARG A 134 8.10 -28.37 8.44
N LEU A 135 8.30 -27.06 8.27
CA LEU A 135 7.48 -26.24 7.39
C LEU A 135 8.34 -25.68 6.27
N THR A 136 7.79 -25.64 5.07
CA THR A 136 8.43 -25.00 3.92
C THR A 136 7.52 -23.92 3.38
N LEU A 137 7.98 -22.68 3.42
CA LEU A 137 7.26 -21.51 2.90
C LEU A 137 7.61 -21.35 1.42
N ASN A 138 6.60 -21.43 0.54
CA ASN A 138 6.76 -21.37 -0.92
C ASN A 138 6.26 -20.05 -1.51
N LYS A 139 5.12 -19.51 -1.00
CA LYS A 139 4.55 -18.25 -1.48
C LYS A 139 4.22 -17.33 -0.31
N VAL A 140 4.31 -16.05 -0.59
CA VAL A 140 4.03 -14.98 0.37
C VAL A 140 3.20 -13.89 -0.28
N PRO A 141 2.45 -13.09 0.51
CA PRO A 141 1.85 -11.87 0.00
C PRO A 141 2.91 -10.96 -0.63
N SER A 142 2.65 -10.42 -1.82
CA SER A 142 3.59 -9.54 -2.54
C SER A 142 4.08 -8.38 -1.69
N VAL A 143 3.20 -7.81 -0.88
CA VAL A 143 3.48 -6.69 0.04
C VAL A 143 4.50 -7.03 1.14
N LEU A 144 4.68 -8.32 1.47
CA LEU A 144 5.61 -8.79 2.50
C LEU A 144 6.92 -9.37 1.95
N ARG A 145 7.09 -9.42 0.61
CA ARG A 145 8.25 -10.07 -0.02
C ARG A 145 9.60 -9.56 0.46
N THR A 146 9.70 -8.28 0.78
CA THR A 146 10.95 -7.62 1.20
C THR A 146 11.23 -7.73 2.69
N GLN A 147 10.33 -8.37 3.44
CA GLN A 147 10.45 -8.52 4.90
C GLN A 147 11.31 -9.72 5.27
N ASN A 148 11.84 -9.70 6.48
CA ASN A 148 12.51 -10.88 7.06
C ASN A 148 11.45 -11.92 7.46
N LEU A 149 11.03 -12.72 6.47
CA LEU A 149 9.94 -13.70 6.61
C LEU A 149 10.26 -14.77 7.66
N GLN A 150 11.52 -15.18 7.75
CA GLN A 150 11.94 -16.18 8.74
C GLN A 150 11.72 -15.66 10.16
N LYS A 151 12.19 -14.44 10.43
CA LYS A 151 12.01 -13.80 11.74
C LYS A 151 10.52 -13.60 12.07
N CYS A 152 9.74 -13.11 11.10
CA CYS A 152 8.29 -12.86 11.27
C CYS A 152 7.53 -14.16 11.60
N VAL A 153 7.74 -15.23 10.82
CA VAL A 153 7.05 -16.51 11.04
C VAL A 153 7.45 -17.11 12.39
N MET A 154 8.73 -17.14 12.71
CA MET A 154 9.19 -17.69 14.00
C MET A 154 8.63 -16.89 15.18
N ALA A 155 8.60 -15.56 15.11
CA ALA A 155 8.01 -14.71 16.14
C ALA A 155 6.51 -14.99 16.33
N MET A 156 5.79 -15.28 15.24
CA MET A 156 4.37 -15.65 15.31
C MET A 156 4.14 -17.03 15.95
N LEU A 157 5.06 -17.98 15.77
CA LEU A 157 4.98 -19.32 16.35
C LEU A 157 5.43 -19.40 17.82
N THR A 158 6.06 -18.35 18.34
CA THR A 158 6.55 -18.30 19.73
C THR A 158 5.79 -17.31 20.62
N ARG A 159 4.78 -16.61 20.04
CA ARG A 159 4.01 -15.61 20.78
C ARG A 159 2.95 -16.24 21.68
N ASP A 160 2.54 -15.50 22.71
CA ASP A 160 1.36 -15.84 23.51
C ASP A 160 0.08 -15.50 22.73
N GLU A 161 -0.82 -16.46 22.60
CA GLU A 161 -2.04 -16.38 21.76
C GLU A 161 -3.02 -15.27 22.19
N HIS A 162 -2.99 -14.88 23.47
CA HIS A 162 -3.98 -13.96 24.03
C HIS A 162 -3.63 -12.47 23.91
N SER A 163 -2.48 -12.09 23.33
CA SER A 163 -2.01 -10.71 23.40
C SER A 163 -2.65 -9.76 22.39
N SER A 164 -2.99 -10.22 21.19
CA SER A 164 -3.60 -9.37 20.13
C SER A 164 -4.06 -10.19 18.92
N PRO A 165 -4.98 -9.66 18.07
CA PRO A 165 -5.38 -10.32 16.84
C PRO A 165 -4.18 -10.69 15.95
N PHE A 166 -4.24 -11.85 15.29
CA PHE A 166 -3.15 -12.42 14.49
C PHE A 166 -2.51 -11.41 13.52
N LEU A 167 -3.35 -10.75 12.72
CA LEU A 167 -2.86 -9.78 11.72
C LEU A 167 -2.15 -8.57 12.34
N THR A 168 -2.66 -8.08 13.47
CA THR A 168 -2.04 -6.96 14.21
C THR A 168 -0.68 -7.37 14.75
N ALA A 169 -0.61 -8.58 15.33
CA ALA A 169 0.63 -9.12 15.84
C ALA A 169 1.67 -9.36 14.73
N LEU A 170 1.25 -9.92 13.59
CA LEU A 170 2.13 -10.09 12.44
C LEU A 170 2.69 -8.74 11.96
N CYS A 171 1.82 -7.74 11.75
CA CYS A 171 2.25 -6.41 11.32
C CYS A 171 3.19 -5.72 12.33
N ALA A 172 3.10 -6.07 13.62
CA ALA A 172 4.04 -5.58 14.63
C ALA A 172 5.45 -6.16 14.49
N GLN A 173 5.60 -7.36 13.91
CA GLN A 173 6.90 -8.01 13.67
C GLN A 173 7.60 -7.53 12.39
N LEU A 174 6.89 -6.80 11.52
CA LEU A 174 7.45 -6.30 10.28
C LEU A 174 8.40 -5.13 10.51
N GLU A 175 9.47 -5.10 9.74
CA GLU A 175 10.47 -4.03 9.80
C GLU A 175 10.01 -2.83 8.97
N CYS A 176 9.81 -1.68 9.64
CA CYS A 176 9.44 -0.45 8.99
C CYS A 176 10.64 0.14 8.25
N LYS A 177 10.40 0.61 7.02
CA LYS A 177 11.40 1.33 6.23
C LYS A 177 11.56 2.76 6.78
N THR A 178 12.77 3.28 6.72
CA THR A 178 13.04 4.70 6.91
C THR A 178 12.85 5.44 5.58
N PHE A 179 12.36 6.66 5.64
CA PHE A 179 12.11 7.50 4.46
C PHE A 179 13.06 8.69 4.48
N ASN A 180 13.92 8.78 3.48
CA ASN A 180 14.88 9.88 3.36
C ASN A 180 14.40 10.96 2.37
N ALA A 181 13.37 10.69 1.58
CA ALA A 181 12.80 11.61 0.62
C ALA A 181 11.28 11.79 0.88
N LEU A 182 10.82 13.03 0.74
CA LEU A 182 9.40 13.35 0.84
C LEU A 182 8.57 12.57 -0.20
N ALA A 183 9.10 12.39 -1.41
CA ALA A 183 8.43 11.67 -2.48
C ALA A 183 8.09 10.21 -2.10
N ASP A 184 9.01 9.51 -1.42
CA ASP A 184 8.78 8.13 -0.98
C ASP A 184 7.70 8.05 0.11
N ALA A 185 7.70 9.03 1.03
CA ALA A 185 6.67 9.13 2.05
C ALA A 185 5.28 9.48 1.46
N LEU A 186 5.24 10.30 0.41
CA LEU A 186 4.03 10.61 -0.35
C LEU A 186 3.50 9.38 -1.09
N ASN A 187 4.37 8.58 -1.68
CA ASN A 187 3.98 7.33 -2.34
C ASN A 187 3.32 6.37 -1.32
N LEU A 188 3.91 6.23 -0.12
CA LEU A 188 3.31 5.44 0.95
C LEU A 188 1.91 5.95 1.33
N LEU A 189 1.76 7.29 1.48
CA LEU A 189 0.47 7.90 1.80
C LEU A 189 -0.57 7.60 0.72
N SER A 190 -0.24 7.86 -0.55
CA SER A 190 -1.14 7.64 -1.69
C SER A 190 -1.53 6.17 -1.85
N GLU A 191 -0.58 5.24 -1.69
CA GLU A 191 -0.87 3.81 -1.71
C GLU A 191 -1.79 3.38 -0.56
N THR A 192 -1.59 3.95 0.64
CA THR A 192 -2.45 3.68 1.78
C THR A 192 -3.86 4.22 1.55
N GLU A 193 -3.99 5.46 1.03
CA GLU A 193 -5.28 6.07 0.72
C GLU A 193 -6.07 5.25 -0.32
N ARG A 194 -5.41 4.67 -1.31
CA ARG A 194 -6.06 3.77 -2.29
C ARG A 194 -6.64 2.50 -1.69
N LEU A 195 -6.08 2.03 -0.57
CA LEU A 195 -6.57 0.87 0.16
C LEU A 195 -7.68 1.21 1.17
N LEU A 196 -7.89 2.51 1.45
CA LEU A 196 -8.92 2.93 2.38
C LEU A 196 -10.32 2.76 1.78
N THR A 197 -11.17 2.12 2.57
CA THR A 197 -12.61 2.06 2.35
C THR A 197 -13.30 2.96 3.37
N GLN A 198 -14.59 3.23 3.20
CA GLN A 198 -15.38 4.00 4.19
C GLN A 198 -15.24 3.41 5.61
N THR A 199 -15.24 2.08 5.72
CA THR A 199 -15.14 1.37 7.00
C THR A 199 -13.80 1.55 7.71
N ASN A 200 -12.70 1.72 6.94
CA ASN A 200 -11.33 1.79 7.48
C ASN A 200 -10.81 3.24 7.62
N ARG A 201 -11.57 4.23 7.16
CA ARG A 201 -11.17 5.64 7.17
C ARG A 201 -10.94 6.16 8.58
N THR A 202 -11.74 5.70 9.53
CA THR A 202 -11.60 6.05 10.94
C THR A 202 -10.23 5.67 11.50
N ALA A 203 -9.71 4.50 11.13
CA ALA A 203 -8.38 4.06 11.57
C ALA A 203 -7.26 4.97 11.04
N PHE A 204 -7.37 5.46 9.81
CA PHE A 204 -6.44 6.44 9.24
C PHE A 204 -6.54 7.79 9.96
N THR A 205 -7.76 8.31 10.17
CA THR A 205 -7.97 9.59 10.86
C THR A 205 -7.40 9.60 12.28
N GLN A 206 -7.45 8.47 12.99
CA GLN A 206 -6.83 8.32 14.32
C GLN A 206 -5.31 8.44 14.33
N LEU A 207 -4.65 8.24 13.18
CA LEU A 207 -3.20 8.43 13.05
C LEU A 207 -2.80 9.89 12.92
N LEU A 208 -3.72 10.76 12.48
CA LEU A 208 -3.50 12.18 12.33
C LEU A 208 -3.48 12.85 13.72
N LYS A 209 -2.33 13.38 14.08
CA LYS A 209 -2.19 14.13 15.33
C LYS A 209 -2.23 15.63 15.05
N PRO A 210 -3.22 16.38 15.55
CA PRO A 210 -3.28 17.81 15.33
C PRO A 210 -2.07 18.50 15.95
N VAL A 211 -1.55 19.50 15.25
CA VAL A 211 -0.45 20.35 15.71
C VAL A 211 -1.04 21.68 16.15
N ASN A 212 -0.86 22.00 17.43
CA ASN A 212 -1.26 23.33 17.96
C ASN A 212 -0.05 24.25 17.92
N TRP A 213 -0.11 25.27 17.07
CA TRP A 213 0.92 26.30 16.94
C TRP A 213 0.72 27.50 17.88
N GLN A 214 -0.47 27.63 18.49
CA GLN A 214 -0.82 28.80 19.27
C GLN A 214 0.18 29.12 20.39
N PRO A 215 0.64 28.15 21.19
CA PRO A 215 1.63 28.44 22.23
C PRO A 215 2.94 29.03 21.70
N LEU A 216 3.33 28.64 20.47
CA LEU A 216 4.56 29.15 19.83
C LEU A 216 4.35 30.53 19.21
N LEU A 217 3.14 30.83 18.76
CA LEU A 217 2.80 32.15 18.20
C LEU A 217 2.62 33.21 19.29
N ASP A 218 2.17 32.80 20.48
CA ASP A 218 1.98 33.69 21.62
C ASP A 218 3.33 34.12 22.25
N GLU A 219 4.43 33.44 21.91
CA GLU A 219 5.80 33.75 22.37
C GLU A 219 6.56 34.68 21.42
N ILE A 220 6.01 35.03 20.25
CA ILE A 220 6.59 35.92 19.22
C ILE A 220 6.00 37.35 19.37
#